data_3ef9eee18dfa1d25d8ce55fe2a7da834
#
_entry.id   3ef9eee18dfa1d25d8ce55fe2a7da834
#
_cell.length_a   1.000
_cell.length_b   1.000
_cell.length_c   1.000
_cell.angle_alpha   90.00
_cell.angle_beta   90.00
_cell.angle_gamma   90.00
#
_symmetry.space_group_name_H-M   'P 1'
#
loop_
_entity.id
_entity.type
_entity.pdbx_description
1 polymer ?
#
loop_
_entity_poly.entity_id
_entity_poly.type
_entity_poly.pdbx_seq_one_letter_code
_entity_poly.pdbx_strand_id
1 'polypeptide(L)'
;MILSIGPIYLSFNGISEENIPKNAKQFITHDEHKVQLSYHFHFVECPPILDATWELIFVRKDIRVFQRGSLEARQLLFGESNIPYAFYIERNEKEFDVYCPSTFKEGLQVDTLFFSCLSLERHLAHFNAYILHCSYLNYKGQAILFSGPSGIGKST
;
A
#
# COMPACT_ATOMS: atom_id res chain seq x y z
N MET A 1 -6.91 -9.82 9.85
CA MET A 1 -5.46 -9.71 10.14
C MET A 1 -5.12 -8.25 10.40
N ILE A 2 -4.21 -7.96 11.34
CA ILE A 2 -3.80 -6.60 11.68
C ILE A 2 -2.28 -6.50 11.58
N LEU A 3 -1.78 -5.43 10.97
CA LEU A 3 -0.36 -5.05 10.97
C LEU A 3 -0.16 -3.77 11.78
N SER A 4 0.90 -3.73 12.60
CA SER A 4 1.38 -2.53 13.30
C SER A 4 2.65 -2.03 12.63
N ILE A 5 2.57 -0.91 11.91
CA ILE A 5 3.70 -0.29 11.22
C ILE A 5 4.02 1.05 11.89
N GLY A 6 5.03 1.05 12.75
CA GLY A 6 5.30 2.21 13.61
C GLY A 6 4.10 2.51 14.53
N PRO A 7 3.56 3.74 14.52
CA PRO A 7 2.41 4.10 15.36
C PRO A 7 1.05 3.73 14.73
N ILE A 8 1.04 3.11 13.55
CA ILE A 8 -0.18 2.92 12.75
C ILE A 8 -0.58 1.46 12.74
N TYR A 9 -1.87 1.20 12.98
CA TYR A 9 -2.48 -0.11 12.99
C TYR A 9 -3.44 -0.24 11.80
N LEU A 10 -3.15 -1.20 10.93
CA LEU A 10 -3.86 -1.47 9.69
C LEU A 10 -4.62 -2.78 9.81
N SER A 11 -5.93 -2.78 9.61
CA SER A 11 -6.70 -4.03 9.50
C SER A 11 -6.86 -4.46 8.04
N PHE A 12 -6.86 -5.75 7.83
CA PHE A 12 -6.98 -6.37 6.51
C PHE A 12 -8.09 -7.42 6.51
N ASN A 13 -9.07 -7.25 5.63
CA ASN A 13 -10.15 -8.17 5.36
C ASN A 13 -10.03 -8.72 3.94
N GLY A 14 -10.46 -9.97 3.72
CA GLY A 14 -10.41 -10.61 2.40
C GLY A 14 -9.03 -11.13 1.97
N ILE A 15 -8.01 -11.00 2.83
CA ILE A 15 -6.65 -11.51 2.62
C ILE A 15 -6.16 -12.23 3.88
N SER A 16 -5.38 -13.30 3.70
CA SER A 16 -4.80 -14.07 4.80
C SER A 16 -3.29 -13.84 4.93
N GLU A 17 -2.72 -14.28 6.04
CA GLU A 17 -1.28 -14.14 6.33
C GLU A 17 -0.39 -14.81 5.27
N GLU A 18 -0.84 -15.91 4.66
CA GLU A 18 -0.09 -16.61 3.61
C GLU A 18 0.04 -15.79 2.32
N ASN A 19 -0.84 -14.82 2.10
CA ASN A 19 -0.87 -13.98 0.89
C ASN A 19 -0.06 -12.68 1.01
N ILE A 20 0.46 -12.35 2.19
CA ILE A 20 1.27 -11.16 2.40
C ILE A 20 2.78 -11.47 2.35
N PRO A 21 3.64 -10.49 2.07
CA PRO A 21 5.07 -10.68 2.02
C PRO A 21 5.64 -11.17 3.34
N LYS A 22 6.72 -11.99 3.27
CA LYS A 22 7.42 -12.48 4.45
C LYS A 22 7.87 -11.34 5.38
N ASN A 23 8.33 -10.24 4.81
CA ASN A 23 8.79 -9.08 5.58
C ASN A 23 7.62 -8.34 6.26
N ALA A 24 6.41 -8.38 5.71
CA ALA A 24 5.22 -7.80 6.34
C ALA A 24 4.75 -8.60 7.56
N LYS A 25 4.99 -9.92 7.58
CA LYS A 25 4.53 -10.80 8.67
C LYS A 25 5.12 -10.44 10.04
N GLN A 26 6.31 -9.84 10.09
CA GLN A 26 6.91 -9.38 11.35
C GLN A 26 6.13 -8.26 12.04
N PHE A 27 5.22 -7.60 11.33
CA PHE A 27 4.38 -6.52 11.85
C PHE A 27 2.99 -7.00 12.27
N ILE A 28 2.69 -8.30 12.17
CA ILE A 28 1.39 -8.85 12.60
C ILE A 28 1.20 -8.66 14.09
N THR A 29 0.01 -8.21 14.46
CA THR A 29 -0.42 -7.99 15.85
C THR A 29 -1.86 -8.45 16.05
N HIS A 30 -2.26 -8.65 17.30
CA HIS A 30 -3.63 -9.00 17.70
C HIS A 30 -4.34 -7.83 18.43
N ASP A 31 -3.77 -6.63 18.41
CA ASP A 31 -4.30 -5.46 19.12
C ASP A 31 -5.38 -4.76 18.26
N GLU A 32 -6.61 -5.28 18.31
CA GLU A 32 -7.73 -4.80 17.52
C GLU A 32 -8.22 -3.41 17.94
N HIS A 33 -7.96 -3.00 19.19
CA HIS A 33 -8.44 -1.72 19.72
C HIS A 33 -7.75 -0.48 19.16
N LYS A 34 -6.65 -0.68 18.43
CA LYS A 34 -5.83 0.40 17.87
C LYS A 34 -5.97 0.59 16.38
N VAL A 35 -6.83 -0.17 15.70
CA VAL A 35 -7.00 -0.07 14.25
C VAL A 35 -7.41 1.35 13.85
N GLN A 36 -6.66 1.94 12.93
CA GLN A 36 -6.87 3.29 12.42
C GLN A 36 -7.28 3.30 10.95
N LEU A 37 -6.78 2.35 10.16
CA LEU A 37 -7.07 2.22 8.74
C LEU A 37 -7.49 0.78 8.42
N SER A 38 -8.51 0.60 7.60
CA SER A 38 -9.08 -0.71 7.25
C SER A 38 -9.06 -0.93 5.74
N TYR A 39 -8.44 -2.02 5.32
CA TYR A 39 -8.31 -2.43 3.92
C TYR A 39 -9.16 -3.66 3.65
N HIS A 40 -10.00 -3.60 2.61
CA HIS A 40 -10.86 -4.70 2.16
C HIS A 40 -10.35 -5.18 0.80
N PHE A 41 -9.70 -6.35 0.78
CA PHE A 41 -9.20 -6.97 -0.44
C PHE A 41 -10.28 -7.79 -1.12
N HIS A 42 -10.46 -7.54 -2.40
CA HIS A 42 -11.41 -8.22 -3.27
C HIS A 42 -10.65 -8.85 -4.43
N PHE A 43 -10.71 -10.17 -4.53
CA PHE A 43 -10.14 -10.90 -5.66
C PHE A 43 -11.25 -11.11 -6.70
N VAL A 44 -11.11 -10.45 -7.85
CA VAL A 44 -12.16 -10.35 -8.87
C VAL A 44 -11.63 -10.71 -10.25
N GLU A 45 -12.51 -11.08 -11.18
CA GLU A 45 -12.13 -11.28 -12.58
C GLU A 45 -11.93 -9.95 -13.31
N CYS A 46 -12.78 -8.97 -13.02
CA CYS A 46 -12.71 -7.63 -13.60
C CYS A 46 -12.69 -6.58 -12.50
N PRO A 47 -11.79 -5.60 -12.56
CA PRO A 47 -11.79 -4.49 -11.62
C PRO A 47 -13.04 -3.63 -11.79
N PRO A 48 -13.46 -2.88 -10.74
CA PRO A 48 -14.60 -1.98 -10.84
C PRO A 48 -14.33 -0.88 -11.86
N ILE A 49 -15.42 -0.46 -12.54
CA ILE A 49 -15.38 0.71 -13.41
C ILE A 49 -15.78 1.92 -12.58
N LEU A 50 -14.92 2.95 -12.57
CA LEU A 50 -15.25 4.22 -11.95
C LEU A 50 -16.32 4.92 -12.78
N ASP A 51 -17.31 5.50 -12.11
CA ASP A 51 -18.33 6.32 -12.75
C ASP A 51 -17.80 7.70 -13.18
N ALA A 52 -18.62 8.48 -13.90
CA ALA A 52 -18.24 9.78 -14.44
C ALA A 52 -17.97 10.87 -13.38
N THR A 53 -18.18 10.59 -12.10
CA THR A 53 -17.86 11.53 -11.00
C THR A 53 -16.40 11.52 -10.61
N TRP A 54 -15.63 10.52 -11.08
CA TRP A 54 -14.20 10.43 -10.85
C TRP A 54 -13.41 11.12 -11.96
N GLU A 55 -12.60 12.09 -11.61
CA GLU A 55 -11.72 12.79 -12.53
C GLU A 55 -10.31 12.18 -12.54
N LEU A 56 -9.77 11.92 -13.72
CA LEU A 56 -8.37 11.47 -13.87
C LEU A 56 -7.44 12.67 -13.67
N ILE A 57 -6.70 12.72 -12.56
CA ILE A 57 -5.86 13.86 -12.18
C ILE A 57 -4.37 13.63 -12.40
N PHE A 58 -3.92 12.37 -12.49
CA PHE A 58 -2.50 12.06 -12.66
C PHE A 58 -2.30 10.75 -13.41
N VAL A 59 -1.31 10.72 -14.31
CA VAL A 59 -0.91 9.54 -15.07
C VAL A 59 0.61 9.41 -15.08
N ARG A 60 1.08 8.24 -14.70
CA ARG A 60 2.45 7.79 -14.88
C ARG A 60 2.43 6.34 -15.40
N LYS A 61 3.54 5.81 -15.89
CA LYS A 61 3.61 4.46 -16.49
C LYS A 61 3.14 3.32 -15.55
N ASP A 62 3.23 3.52 -14.24
CA ASP A 62 2.95 2.52 -13.21
C ASP A 62 1.70 2.85 -12.37
N ILE A 63 1.10 4.03 -12.56
CA ILE A 63 -0.06 4.47 -11.78
C ILE A 63 -0.94 5.46 -12.55
N ARG A 64 -2.26 5.32 -12.37
CA ARG A 64 -3.24 6.37 -12.69
C ARG A 64 -3.99 6.74 -11.42
N VAL A 65 -4.14 8.03 -11.17
CA VAL A 65 -4.83 8.55 -9.99
C VAL A 65 -6.09 9.28 -10.42
N PHE A 66 -7.18 8.93 -9.80
CA PHE A 66 -8.49 9.54 -9.98
C PHE A 66 -8.93 10.21 -8.68
N GLN A 67 -9.71 11.28 -8.77
CA GLN A 67 -10.20 12.02 -7.62
C GLN A 67 -11.72 12.24 -7.71
N ARG A 68 -12.37 12.17 -6.55
CA ARG A 68 -13.78 12.54 -6.35
C ARG A 68 -13.94 13.27 -5.03
N GLY A 69 -14.01 14.60 -5.07
CA GLY A 69 -13.94 15.42 -3.87
C GLY A 69 -12.61 15.25 -3.14
N SER A 70 -12.62 14.82 -1.88
CA SER A 70 -11.39 14.51 -1.12
C SER A 70 -10.89 13.08 -1.30
N LEU A 71 -11.68 12.20 -1.92
CA LEU A 71 -11.36 10.78 -2.08
C LEU A 71 -10.50 10.54 -3.33
N GLU A 72 -9.60 9.56 -3.23
CA GLU A 72 -8.82 9.07 -4.35
C GLU A 72 -9.17 7.62 -4.72
N ALA A 73 -8.97 7.31 -6.01
CA ALA A 73 -8.86 5.95 -6.51
C ALA A 73 -7.57 5.84 -7.34
N ARG A 74 -6.90 4.70 -7.25
CA ARG A 74 -5.63 4.48 -7.92
C ARG A 74 -5.64 3.16 -8.67
N GLN A 75 -5.33 3.22 -9.95
CA GLN A 75 -5.07 2.05 -10.76
C GLN A 75 -3.55 1.82 -10.80
N LEU A 76 -3.09 0.69 -10.28
CA LEU A 76 -1.69 0.29 -10.21
C LEU A 76 -1.36 -0.61 -11.39
N LEU A 77 -0.28 -0.30 -12.10
CA LEU A 77 0.05 -0.89 -13.39
C LEU A 77 1.44 -1.53 -13.36
N PHE A 78 1.61 -2.62 -14.10
CA PHE A 78 2.93 -3.15 -14.39
C PHE A 78 3.60 -2.27 -15.45
N GLY A 79 4.32 -1.25 -15.02
CA GLY A 79 5.22 -0.42 -15.81
C GLY A 79 4.83 -0.25 -17.28
N GLU A 80 5.71 -0.67 -18.19
CA GLU A 80 5.54 -0.48 -19.63
C GLU A 80 4.40 -1.32 -20.26
N SER A 81 3.95 -2.38 -19.60
CA SER A 81 2.88 -3.23 -20.14
C SER A 81 1.49 -2.62 -20.01
N ASN A 82 1.31 -1.57 -19.17
CA ASN A 82 0.01 -1.00 -18.81
C ASN A 82 -1.01 -2.02 -18.28
N ILE A 83 -0.57 -3.19 -17.82
CA ILE A 83 -1.46 -4.21 -17.26
C ILE A 83 -1.76 -3.84 -15.81
N PRO A 84 -3.03 -3.62 -15.45
CA PRO A 84 -3.40 -3.33 -14.07
C PRO A 84 -3.27 -4.60 -13.21
N TYR A 85 -2.60 -4.46 -12.06
CA TYR A 85 -2.49 -5.54 -11.07
C TYR A 85 -3.29 -5.26 -9.80
N ALA A 86 -3.64 -3.99 -9.54
CA ALA A 86 -4.52 -3.65 -8.45
C ALA A 86 -5.27 -2.34 -8.73
N PHE A 87 -6.40 -2.18 -8.05
CA PHE A 87 -7.20 -0.98 -8.07
C PHE A 87 -7.59 -0.64 -6.64
N TYR A 88 -7.06 0.46 -6.13
CA TYR A 88 -7.31 0.99 -4.79
C TYR A 88 -8.41 2.07 -4.88
N ILE A 89 -9.38 2.04 -3.96
CA ILE A 89 -10.48 3.03 -3.90
C ILE A 89 -10.72 3.42 -2.43
N GLU A 90 -10.70 4.69 -2.14
CA GLU A 90 -11.11 5.23 -0.85
C GLU A 90 -12.64 5.23 -0.72
N ARG A 91 -13.19 4.55 0.28
CA ARG A 91 -14.60 4.68 0.70
C ARG A 91 -14.80 5.92 1.54
N ASN A 92 -13.86 6.17 2.45
CA ASN A 92 -13.75 7.32 3.33
C ASN A 92 -12.30 7.46 3.82
N GLU A 93 -12.05 8.33 4.78
CA GLU A 93 -10.71 8.61 5.32
C GLU A 93 -10.01 7.42 6.00
N LYS A 94 -10.76 6.35 6.35
CA LYS A 94 -10.26 5.21 7.13
C LYS A 94 -10.50 3.85 6.49
N GLU A 95 -11.33 3.76 5.48
CA GLU A 95 -11.74 2.51 4.85
C GLU A 95 -11.44 2.52 3.35
N PHE A 96 -10.81 1.48 2.88
CA PHE A 96 -10.28 1.35 1.53
C PHE A 96 -10.62 -0.01 0.93
N ASP A 97 -11.04 -0.02 -0.33
CA ASP A 97 -11.16 -1.22 -1.13
C ASP A 97 -9.91 -1.41 -1.99
N VAL A 98 -9.40 -2.63 -2.03
CA VAL A 98 -8.31 -3.03 -2.93
C VAL A 98 -8.80 -4.18 -3.79
N TYR A 99 -8.97 -3.95 -5.07
CA TYR A 99 -9.38 -4.96 -6.04
C TYR A 99 -8.16 -5.49 -6.79
N CYS A 100 -7.97 -6.79 -6.75
CA CYS A 100 -6.89 -7.47 -7.48
C CYS A 100 -7.50 -8.56 -8.37
N PRO A 101 -6.95 -8.81 -9.57
CA PRO A 101 -7.28 -10.00 -10.33
C PRO A 101 -7.05 -11.26 -9.48
N SER A 102 -7.97 -12.24 -9.57
CA SER A 102 -7.85 -13.49 -8.81
C SER A 102 -6.53 -14.23 -9.07
N THR A 103 -5.99 -14.08 -10.29
CA THR A 103 -4.68 -14.62 -10.69
C THR A 103 -3.50 -13.91 -10.06
N PHE A 104 -3.70 -12.74 -9.45
CA PHE A 104 -2.64 -11.92 -8.85
C PHE A 104 -2.43 -12.17 -7.35
N LYS A 105 -3.20 -13.06 -6.75
CA LYS A 105 -3.15 -13.32 -5.30
C LYS A 105 -1.74 -13.67 -4.79
N GLU A 106 -0.99 -14.47 -5.54
CA GLU A 106 0.41 -14.79 -5.23
C GLU A 106 1.36 -13.60 -5.40
N GLY A 107 1.05 -12.68 -6.32
CA GLY A 107 1.85 -11.48 -6.55
C GLY A 107 1.91 -10.55 -5.33
N LEU A 108 0.91 -10.61 -4.45
CA LEU A 108 0.92 -9.86 -3.20
C LEU A 108 1.98 -10.32 -2.19
N GLN A 109 2.64 -11.47 -2.40
CA GLN A 109 3.80 -11.90 -1.60
C GLN A 109 5.07 -11.08 -1.91
N VAL A 110 5.06 -10.25 -2.95
CA VAL A 110 6.15 -9.32 -3.29
C VAL A 110 5.96 -8.02 -2.54
N ASP A 111 6.95 -7.62 -1.72
CA ASP A 111 6.89 -6.44 -0.84
C ASP A 111 6.43 -5.18 -1.57
N THR A 112 7.05 -4.85 -2.69
CA THR A 112 6.75 -3.61 -3.45
C THR A 112 5.32 -3.60 -3.97
N LEU A 113 4.79 -4.73 -4.42
CA LEU A 113 3.43 -4.84 -4.95
C LEU A 113 2.39 -4.75 -3.83
N PHE A 114 2.61 -5.45 -2.72
CA PHE A 114 1.73 -5.40 -1.57
C PHE A 114 1.63 -3.99 -0.98
N PHE A 115 2.77 -3.37 -0.65
CA PHE A 115 2.76 -2.04 -0.04
C PHE A 115 2.27 -0.94 -1.00
N SER A 116 2.47 -1.09 -2.31
CA SER A 116 1.87 -0.17 -3.29
C SER A 116 0.34 -0.21 -3.29
N CYS A 117 -0.26 -1.39 -3.05
CA CYS A 117 -1.71 -1.52 -2.94
C CYS A 117 -2.31 -0.75 -1.75
N LEU A 118 -1.51 -0.44 -0.73
CA LEU A 118 -2.00 0.24 0.47
C LEU A 118 -2.02 1.76 0.34
N SER A 119 -1.29 2.33 -0.63
CA SER A 119 -1.20 3.79 -0.82
C SER A 119 -0.89 4.57 0.48
N LEU A 120 -0.04 3.97 1.35
CA LEU A 120 0.20 4.46 2.72
C LEU A 120 0.71 5.91 2.76
N GLU A 121 1.50 6.34 1.78
CA GLU A 121 2.06 7.69 1.73
C GLU A 121 0.99 8.79 1.75
N ARG A 122 -0.22 8.49 1.26
CA ARG A 122 -1.35 9.42 1.29
C ARG A 122 -1.90 9.63 2.70
N HIS A 123 -1.86 8.60 3.53
CA HIS A 123 -2.47 8.63 4.87
C HIS A 123 -1.48 8.95 5.98
N LEU A 124 -0.19 8.67 5.78
CA LEU A 124 0.84 8.79 6.81
C LEU A 124 0.97 10.19 7.38
N ALA A 125 0.71 11.24 6.59
CA ALA A 125 0.76 12.62 7.04
C ALA A 125 -0.22 12.90 8.20
N HIS A 126 -1.38 12.26 8.23
CA HIS A 126 -2.37 12.38 9.32
C HIS A 126 -1.85 11.79 10.65
N PHE A 127 -0.83 10.95 10.60
CA PHE A 127 -0.18 10.32 11.76
C PHE A 127 1.21 10.91 12.04
N ASN A 128 1.54 12.08 11.46
CA ASN A 128 2.87 12.70 11.54
C ASN A 128 4.00 11.74 11.14
N ALA A 129 3.74 10.89 10.12
CA ALA A 129 4.68 9.90 9.62
C ALA A 129 4.85 10.03 8.10
N TYR A 130 5.96 9.50 7.58
CA TYR A 130 6.24 9.45 6.15
C TYR A 130 7.12 8.27 5.80
N ILE A 131 7.11 7.86 4.53
CA ILE A 131 7.98 6.79 4.03
C ILE A 131 9.32 7.39 3.64
N LEU A 132 10.40 6.84 4.19
CA LEU A 132 11.76 7.20 3.81
C LEU A 132 12.48 6.03 3.14
N HIS A 133 12.91 6.22 1.90
CA HIS A 133 13.79 5.26 1.23
C HIS A 133 15.22 5.41 1.71
N CYS A 134 15.64 4.54 2.62
CA CYS A 134 16.99 4.57 3.21
C CYS A 134 17.48 3.16 3.57
N SER A 135 18.79 3.02 3.76
CA SER A 135 19.37 1.93 4.56
C SER A 135 19.51 2.42 6.00
N TYR A 136 19.46 1.52 6.96
CA TYR A 136 19.69 1.89 8.36
C TYR A 136 20.52 0.85 9.08
N LEU A 137 21.16 1.29 10.16
CA LEU A 137 21.76 0.41 11.15
C LEU A 137 21.34 0.85 12.56
N ASN A 138 21.28 -0.12 13.47
CA ASN A 138 21.06 0.18 14.89
C ASN A 138 22.40 0.31 15.58
N TYR A 139 22.68 1.48 16.16
CA TYR A 139 23.86 1.72 16.96
C TYR A 139 23.46 2.25 18.34
N LYS A 140 23.74 1.47 19.39
CA LYS A 140 23.42 1.82 20.78
C LYS A 140 21.94 2.18 21.00
N GLY A 141 21.01 1.45 20.35
CA GLY A 141 19.57 1.68 20.45
C GLY A 141 19.05 2.86 19.62
N GLN A 142 19.88 3.48 18.79
CA GLN A 142 19.50 4.55 17.88
C GLN A 142 19.59 4.07 16.43
N ALA A 143 18.60 4.42 15.60
CA ALA A 143 18.65 4.16 14.17
C ALA A 143 19.47 5.24 13.47
N ILE A 144 20.57 4.84 12.81
CA ILE A 144 21.33 5.72 11.91
C ILE A 144 20.85 5.45 10.50
N LEU A 145 20.31 6.49 9.84
CA LEU A 145 19.70 6.38 8.51
C LEU A 145 20.68 6.88 7.43
N PHE A 146 20.84 6.10 6.37
CA PHE A 146 21.63 6.45 5.18
C PHE A 146 20.68 6.67 4.01
N SER A 147 20.42 7.91 3.64
CA SER A 147 19.59 8.28 2.49
C SER A 147 20.45 8.88 1.37
N GLY A 148 20.05 8.68 0.13
CA GLY A 148 20.73 9.20 -1.04
C GLY A 148 20.17 8.63 -2.35
N PRO A 149 20.64 9.10 -3.52
CA PRO A 149 20.20 8.61 -4.81
C PRO A 149 20.34 7.09 -4.97
N SER A 150 19.55 6.51 -5.89
CA SER A 150 19.70 5.10 -6.22
C SER A 150 21.10 4.81 -6.76
N GLY A 151 21.69 3.65 -6.39
CA GLY A 151 23.02 3.25 -6.87
C GLY A 151 24.20 3.85 -6.11
N ILE A 152 24.00 4.71 -5.10
CA ILE A 152 25.11 5.33 -4.32
C ILE A 152 25.79 4.37 -3.32
N GLY A 153 25.38 3.09 -3.26
CA GLY A 153 26.00 2.10 -2.37
C GLY A 153 25.44 2.07 -0.94
N LYS A 154 24.17 2.46 -0.74
CA LYS A 154 23.54 2.45 0.61
C LYS A 154 23.44 1.06 1.26
N SER A 155 23.51 -0.01 0.48
CA SER A 155 23.25 -1.39 0.92
C SER A 155 24.44 -2.34 0.65
N THR A 156 25.62 -1.83 0.46
CA THR A 156 26.88 -2.60 0.30
C THR A 156 27.59 -2.76 1.62
#